data_b85ac8d70bf69fb13f2c683291a94fe2
#
_entry.id   b85ac8d70bf69fb13f2c683291a94fe2
#
_cell.length_a   1.000
_cell.length_b   1.000
_cell.length_c   1.000
_cell.angle_alpha   90.00
_cell.angle_beta   90.00
_cell.angle_gamma   90.00
#
_symmetry.space_group_name_H-M   'P 1'
#
loop_
_entity.id
_entity.type
_entity.pdbx_description
1 polymer ?
#
loop_
_entity_poly.entity_id
_entity_poly.type
_entity_poly.pdbx_seq_one_letter_code
_entity_poly.pdbx_strand_id
1 'polypeptide(L)'
;MEAVVIFEDEKWVNFKPLTWTRPVCLLRTGIFHLWEKVVKACKHAGVQDFEVHIHTRNYLAPTLRHCLKGKGVFVNEIERVEGKSVLFVNGRLLVTPELAQQASDIEKGVAYTKDGEPIAVYLGETAAATVLPALQRGEPLTESDLQALMDAATMKREVPEATLLRYPWQLIDHNAELIFAEFPLATEGKESEGKLEQGAVIYGGDSSKVYLGKGAIVHPTVVLDVTHGPIFIGDNTIVYPPTRIEGPAYIGKGTWIVGGKIREGSNIGDVCRIGGEVEESIIHGYSNKYHDGFLGHAYVGEWVNLGALTTNSDLKDTYGSVRINIEGEGKVDAGTKVGCFIGDQVKTSIGVLIYTGKRVGIFSHVHGVATDDVPSFTIWAKSVGAPGDAVELLLESALEIHKRVLARRKIEATPEEAELIRTLFELTREEREKAGVRQGRPSI
;
A
#
# COMPACT_ATOMS: atom_id res chain seq x y z
N MET A 1 -0.94 26.35 -12.07
CA MET A 1 -1.56 25.04 -11.86
C MET A 1 -2.67 25.20 -10.85
N GLU A 2 -3.91 24.84 -11.21
CA GLU A 2 -5.10 25.04 -10.36
C GLU A 2 -5.65 23.73 -9.82
N ALA A 3 -5.34 22.61 -10.51
CA ALA A 3 -5.71 21.28 -10.06
C ALA A 3 -4.62 20.25 -10.41
N VAL A 4 -4.55 19.21 -9.58
CA VAL A 4 -3.76 17.99 -9.82
C VAL A 4 -4.73 16.82 -9.88
N VAL A 5 -4.71 16.06 -10.96
CA VAL A 5 -5.48 14.83 -11.13
C VAL A 5 -4.52 13.65 -11.14
N ILE A 6 -4.57 12.83 -10.09
CA ILE A 6 -3.81 11.58 -10.01
C ILE A 6 -4.66 10.49 -10.62
N PHE A 7 -4.30 10.01 -11.80
CA PHE A 7 -5.10 9.06 -12.54
C PHE A 7 -4.62 7.61 -12.41
N GLU A 8 -5.56 6.68 -12.51
CA GLU A 8 -5.30 5.24 -12.56
C GLU A 8 -5.33 4.76 -14.02
N ASP A 9 -4.37 3.93 -14.41
CA ASP A 9 -4.30 3.26 -15.72
C ASP A 9 -4.53 1.74 -15.60
N GLU A 10 -4.65 1.03 -16.72
CA GLU A 10 -4.92 -0.41 -16.76
C GLU A 10 -3.87 -1.26 -16.05
N LYS A 11 -2.65 -0.76 -15.81
CA LYS A 11 -1.57 -1.49 -15.12
C LYS A 11 -1.82 -1.67 -13.61
N TRP A 12 -2.90 -1.10 -13.06
CA TRP A 12 -3.32 -1.37 -11.68
C TRP A 12 -3.49 -2.86 -11.39
N VAL A 13 -3.82 -3.66 -12.40
CA VAL A 13 -4.02 -5.12 -12.29
C VAL A 13 -2.77 -5.86 -11.82
N ASN A 14 -1.58 -5.32 -12.15
CA ASN A 14 -0.29 -5.90 -11.78
C ASN A 14 -0.05 -5.87 -10.26
N PHE A 15 -0.74 -4.97 -9.55
CA PHE A 15 -0.63 -4.80 -8.10
C PHE A 15 -1.68 -5.62 -7.30
N LYS A 16 -2.48 -6.45 -7.97
CA LYS A 16 -3.39 -7.38 -7.28
C LYS A 16 -2.57 -8.32 -6.36
N PRO A 17 -3.07 -8.64 -5.14
CA PRO A 17 -4.42 -8.37 -4.61
C PRO A 17 -4.56 -7.03 -3.89
N LEU A 18 -3.51 -6.21 -3.77
CA LEU A 18 -3.48 -4.98 -2.97
C LEU A 18 -4.40 -3.88 -3.51
N THR A 19 -4.63 -3.91 -4.81
CA THR A 19 -5.39 -2.88 -5.55
C THR A 19 -6.85 -3.23 -5.78
N TRP A 20 -7.35 -4.35 -5.29
CA TRP A 20 -8.79 -4.62 -5.36
C TRP A 20 -9.62 -3.60 -4.60
N THR A 21 -9.12 -3.11 -3.47
CA THR A 21 -9.84 -2.24 -2.52
C THR A 21 -9.40 -0.77 -2.59
N ARG A 22 -8.38 -0.44 -3.38
CA ARG A 22 -7.83 0.91 -3.55
C ARG A 22 -7.08 1.07 -4.85
N PRO A 23 -6.90 2.31 -5.37
CA PRO A 23 -6.01 2.57 -6.49
C PRO A 23 -4.54 2.49 -6.06
N VAL A 24 -3.64 2.32 -7.03
CA VAL A 24 -2.19 2.23 -6.78
C VAL A 24 -1.66 3.44 -6.01
N CYS A 25 -2.14 4.64 -6.32
CA CYS A 25 -1.69 5.87 -5.67
C CYS A 25 -1.95 5.91 -4.15
N LEU A 26 -2.86 5.07 -3.64
CA LEU A 26 -3.10 4.91 -2.20
C LEU A 26 -2.23 3.83 -1.55
N LEU A 27 -1.38 3.14 -2.29
CA LEU A 27 -0.38 2.26 -1.71
C LEU A 27 0.73 3.08 -1.05
N ARG A 28 1.37 2.47 -0.05
CA ARG A 28 2.45 3.06 0.72
C ARG A 28 3.80 2.49 0.29
N THR A 29 4.82 3.36 0.24
CA THR A 29 6.24 3.02 0.30
C THR A 29 6.97 4.21 0.89
N GLY A 30 7.98 4.02 1.73
CA GLY A 30 8.49 5.12 2.56
C GLY A 30 7.46 5.58 3.61
N ILE A 31 7.56 6.80 4.07
CA ILE A 31 6.68 7.36 5.12
C ILE A 31 5.30 7.72 4.57
N PHE A 32 5.22 8.15 3.31
CA PHE A 32 4.01 8.68 2.70
C PHE A 32 3.39 7.71 1.69
N HIS A 33 2.07 7.83 1.46
CA HIS A 33 1.42 7.19 0.32
C HIS A 33 1.86 7.86 -0.99
N LEU A 34 1.73 7.16 -2.12
CA LEU A 34 2.18 7.71 -3.42
C LEU A 34 1.50 9.04 -3.76
N TRP A 35 0.19 9.17 -3.52
CA TRP A 35 -0.53 10.42 -3.76
C TRP A 35 -0.05 11.57 -2.87
N GLU A 36 0.32 11.30 -1.61
CA GLU A 36 0.83 12.32 -0.69
C GLU A 36 2.17 12.87 -1.14
N LYS A 37 3.01 12.02 -1.76
CA LYS A 37 4.29 12.42 -2.33
C LYS A 37 4.09 13.42 -3.48
N VAL A 38 3.11 13.16 -4.37
CA VAL A 38 2.73 14.08 -5.46
C VAL A 38 2.31 15.44 -4.91
N VAL A 39 1.42 15.46 -3.91
CA VAL A 39 0.94 16.71 -3.29
C VAL A 39 2.10 17.48 -2.62
N LYS A 40 2.99 16.75 -1.93
CA LYS A 40 4.16 17.37 -1.29
C LYS A 40 5.13 17.97 -2.32
N ALA A 41 5.37 17.29 -3.43
CA ALA A 41 6.20 17.80 -4.51
C ALA A 41 5.63 19.09 -5.11
N CYS A 42 4.32 19.12 -5.39
CA CYS A 42 3.66 20.35 -5.88
C CYS A 42 3.80 21.52 -4.89
N LYS A 43 3.63 21.26 -3.59
CA LYS A 43 3.80 22.27 -2.55
C LYS A 43 5.25 22.75 -2.45
N HIS A 44 6.21 21.84 -2.54
CA HIS A 44 7.64 22.16 -2.55
C HIS A 44 8.01 23.04 -3.76
N ALA A 45 7.39 22.79 -4.91
CA ALA A 45 7.51 23.64 -6.12
C ALA A 45 6.86 25.04 -5.99
N GLY A 46 6.35 25.39 -4.81
CA GLY A 46 5.75 26.70 -4.54
C GLY A 46 4.29 26.85 -4.92
N VAL A 47 3.62 25.78 -5.36
CA VAL A 47 2.18 25.80 -5.65
C VAL A 47 1.41 25.60 -4.35
N GLN A 48 0.71 26.64 -3.88
CA GLN A 48 0.04 26.59 -2.58
C GLN A 48 -1.46 26.26 -2.69
N ASP A 49 -2.15 26.86 -3.66
CA ASP A 49 -3.60 26.75 -3.82
C ASP A 49 -3.92 25.92 -5.07
N PHE A 50 -4.22 24.64 -4.90
CA PHE A 50 -4.67 23.72 -5.95
C PHE A 50 -5.60 22.65 -5.39
N GLU A 51 -6.53 22.22 -6.22
CA GLU A 51 -7.39 21.06 -5.89
C GLU A 51 -6.68 19.75 -6.18
N VAL A 52 -6.86 18.75 -5.32
CA VAL A 52 -6.32 17.40 -5.50
C VAL A 52 -7.46 16.44 -5.86
N HIS A 53 -7.34 15.79 -6.98
CA HIS A 53 -8.30 14.81 -7.47
C HIS A 53 -7.65 13.44 -7.64
N ILE A 54 -8.33 12.39 -7.22
CA ILE A 54 -7.98 11.00 -7.50
C ILE A 54 -9.02 10.45 -8.47
N HIS A 55 -8.55 10.05 -9.65
CA HIS A 55 -9.35 9.31 -10.62
C HIS A 55 -9.09 7.82 -10.45
N THR A 56 -10.15 7.03 -10.34
CA THR A 56 -10.09 5.60 -10.10
C THR A 56 -11.35 4.88 -10.59
N ARG A 57 -11.35 3.57 -10.49
CA ARG A 57 -12.51 2.71 -10.80
C ARG A 57 -13.74 3.12 -9.99
N ASN A 58 -14.87 3.27 -10.67
CA ASN A 58 -16.12 3.79 -10.09
C ASN A 58 -16.56 3.06 -8.82
N TYR A 59 -16.36 1.75 -8.75
CA TYR A 59 -16.77 0.97 -7.59
C TYR A 59 -15.98 1.31 -6.31
N LEU A 60 -14.80 1.92 -6.43
CA LEU A 60 -13.99 2.36 -5.28
C LEU A 60 -14.40 3.75 -4.77
N ALA A 61 -14.94 4.60 -5.64
CA ALA A 61 -15.13 6.01 -5.34
C ALA A 61 -16.00 6.28 -4.09
N PRO A 62 -17.14 5.59 -3.85
CA PRO A 62 -17.96 5.85 -2.66
C PRO A 62 -17.18 5.63 -1.35
N THR A 63 -16.50 4.50 -1.22
CA THR A 63 -15.70 4.17 -0.03
C THR A 63 -14.53 5.12 0.14
N LEU A 64 -13.84 5.48 -0.96
CA LEU A 64 -12.72 6.40 -0.91
C LEU A 64 -13.12 7.82 -0.54
N ARG A 65 -14.27 8.32 -1.00
CA ARG A 65 -14.81 9.62 -0.56
C ARG A 65 -15.04 9.65 0.94
N HIS A 66 -15.48 8.52 1.51
CA HIS A 66 -15.63 8.39 2.97
C HIS A 66 -14.25 8.39 3.66
N CYS A 67 -13.31 7.57 3.23
CA CYS A 67 -11.98 7.43 3.85
C CYS A 67 -11.10 8.69 3.71
N LEU A 68 -11.26 9.45 2.64
CA LEU A 68 -10.48 10.67 2.37
C LEU A 68 -11.20 11.95 2.80
N LYS A 69 -12.38 11.82 3.44
CA LYS A 69 -13.15 12.97 3.94
C LYS A 69 -12.29 13.83 4.87
N GLY A 70 -12.27 15.12 4.60
CA GLY A 70 -11.49 16.09 5.39
C GLY A 70 -10.01 16.21 5.01
N LYS A 71 -9.52 15.42 4.04
CA LYS A 71 -8.14 15.51 3.54
C LYS A 71 -7.97 16.47 2.36
N GLY A 72 -9.06 17.13 1.91
CA GLY A 72 -9.01 18.06 0.76
C GLY A 72 -8.80 17.34 -0.59
N VAL A 73 -9.25 16.10 -0.69
CA VAL A 73 -9.13 15.26 -1.90
C VAL A 73 -10.52 14.94 -2.45
N PHE A 74 -10.70 15.13 -3.75
CA PHE A 74 -11.90 14.78 -4.50
C PHE A 74 -11.70 13.46 -5.25
N VAL A 75 -12.69 12.58 -5.25
CA VAL A 75 -12.59 11.26 -5.90
C VAL A 75 -13.63 11.13 -7.00
N ASN A 76 -13.18 10.98 -8.25
CA ASN A 76 -14.02 10.93 -9.45
C ASN A 76 -15.01 12.10 -9.56
N GLU A 77 -14.63 13.29 -9.10
CA GLU A 77 -15.38 14.54 -9.25
C GLU A 77 -14.72 15.40 -10.34
N ILE A 78 -14.60 14.83 -11.54
CA ILE A 78 -13.79 15.38 -12.64
C ILE A 78 -14.41 16.64 -13.24
N GLU A 79 -15.72 16.87 -13.11
CA GLU A 79 -16.41 18.10 -13.49
C GLU A 79 -15.85 19.34 -12.77
N ARG A 80 -15.27 19.17 -11.59
CA ARG A 80 -14.69 20.28 -10.82
C ARG A 80 -13.44 20.89 -11.46
N VAL A 81 -12.78 20.15 -12.36
CA VAL A 81 -11.55 20.63 -13.02
C VAL A 81 -11.83 21.26 -14.39
N GLU A 82 -13.08 21.35 -14.80
CA GLU A 82 -13.47 22.06 -16.02
C GLU A 82 -13.06 23.55 -15.95
N GLY A 83 -12.48 24.06 -17.03
CA GLY A 83 -11.99 25.44 -17.10
C GLY A 83 -10.73 25.72 -16.29
N LYS A 84 -10.05 24.72 -15.79
CA LYS A 84 -8.80 24.84 -15.02
C LYS A 84 -7.58 24.36 -15.80
N SER A 85 -6.42 24.90 -15.44
CA SER A 85 -5.12 24.34 -15.82
C SER A 85 -4.80 23.17 -14.89
N VAL A 86 -4.55 21.99 -15.47
CA VAL A 86 -4.48 20.71 -14.75
C VAL A 86 -3.16 20.00 -14.96
N LEU A 87 -2.53 19.57 -13.87
CA LEU A 87 -1.45 18.59 -13.88
C LEU A 87 -2.03 17.19 -13.69
N PHE A 88 -2.00 16.38 -14.74
CA PHE A 88 -2.34 14.96 -14.69
C PHE A 88 -1.10 14.17 -14.30
N VAL A 89 -1.19 13.34 -13.26
CA VAL A 89 -0.06 12.53 -12.75
C VAL A 89 -0.47 11.07 -12.72
N ASN A 90 0.38 10.20 -13.26
CA ASN A 90 0.15 8.76 -13.19
C ASN A 90 0.23 8.27 -11.74
N GLY A 91 -0.79 7.57 -11.26
CA GLY A 91 -0.88 7.06 -9.88
C GLY A 91 0.20 6.02 -9.52
N ARG A 92 0.95 5.54 -10.50
CA ARG A 92 2.09 4.63 -10.34
C ARG A 92 3.45 5.36 -10.26
N LEU A 93 3.47 6.69 -10.43
CA LEU A 93 4.71 7.46 -10.34
C LEU A 93 5.24 7.45 -8.89
N LEU A 94 6.47 7.00 -8.73
CA LEU A 94 7.19 7.11 -7.48
C LEU A 94 7.90 8.47 -7.42
N VAL A 95 7.32 9.41 -6.70
CA VAL A 95 7.95 10.71 -6.49
C VAL A 95 8.93 10.58 -5.31
N THR A 96 10.22 10.49 -5.63
CA THR A 96 11.30 10.55 -4.64
C THR A 96 11.59 12.01 -4.24
N PRO A 97 12.31 12.27 -3.13
CA PRO A 97 12.73 13.64 -2.77
C PRO A 97 13.54 14.32 -3.88
N GLU A 98 14.37 13.57 -4.62
CA GLU A 98 15.17 14.09 -5.73
C GLU A 98 14.27 14.50 -6.91
N LEU A 99 13.31 13.66 -7.28
CA LEU A 99 12.35 14.00 -8.33
C LEU A 99 11.46 15.18 -7.92
N ALA A 100 11.09 15.27 -6.63
CA ALA A 100 10.30 16.37 -6.10
C ALA A 100 11.00 17.73 -6.24
N GLN A 101 12.33 17.80 -6.19
CA GLN A 101 13.10 19.02 -6.41
C GLN A 101 12.96 19.53 -7.86
N GLN A 102 12.71 18.65 -8.83
CA GLN A 102 12.49 19.01 -10.23
C GLN A 102 11.04 19.45 -10.52
N ALA A 103 10.14 19.34 -9.55
CA ALA A 103 8.74 19.72 -9.73
C ALA A 103 8.55 21.22 -10.02
N SER A 104 9.50 22.09 -9.65
CA SER A 104 9.52 23.52 -10.01
C SER A 104 9.69 23.73 -11.52
N ASP A 105 10.26 22.78 -12.24
CA ASP A 105 10.58 22.87 -13.66
C ASP A 105 9.47 22.31 -14.56
N ILE A 106 8.31 21.98 -13.97
CA ILE A 106 7.15 21.47 -14.72
C ILE A 106 6.51 22.59 -15.52
N GLU A 107 6.56 22.47 -16.84
CA GLU A 107 6.08 23.45 -17.81
C GLU A 107 4.69 23.10 -18.34
N LYS A 108 3.82 24.12 -18.49
CA LYS A 108 2.50 23.97 -19.11
C LYS A 108 2.63 23.59 -20.61
N GLY A 109 1.85 22.64 -21.05
CA GLY A 109 1.88 22.11 -22.42
C GLY A 109 2.90 21.02 -22.65
N VAL A 110 3.52 20.49 -21.57
CA VAL A 110 4.52 19.40 -21.66
C VAL A 110 3.98 18.10 -21.10
N ALA A 111 4.17 17.01 -21.83
CA ALA A 111 4.00 15.65 -21.38
C ALA A 111 5.37 15.07 -20.99
N TYR A 112 5.51 14.72 -19.72
CA TYR A 112 6.69 14.04 -19.16
C TYR A 112 6.48 12.55 -19.24
N THR A 113 7.47 11.83 -19.78
CA THR A 113 7.38 10.40 -20.04
C THR A 113 8.51 9.61 -19.37
N LYS A 114 8.26 8.34 -19.11
CA LYS A 114 9.27 7.33 -18.75
C LYS A 114 9.06 6.10 -19.61
N ASP A 115 10.08 5.74 -20.38
CA ASP A 115 10.03 4.63 -21.36
C ASP A 115 8.81 4.74 -22.31
N GLY A 116 8.44 5.98 -22.69
CA GLY A 116 7.31 6.29 -23.54
C GLY A 116 5.93 6.31 -22.85
N GLU A 117 5.82 5.94 -21.58
CA GLU A 117 4.59 6.04 -20.80
C GLU A 117 4.48 7.41 -20.09
N PRO A 118 3.30 8.05 -20.04
CA PRO A 118 3.15 9.34 -19.34
C PRO A 118 3.27 9.16 -17.82
N ILE A 119 4.16 9.94 -17.23
CA ILE A 119 4.30 10.05 -15.78
C ILE A 119 3.60 11.29 -15.25
N ALA A 120 3.64 12.41 -16.00
CA ALA A 120 2.94 13.63 -15.68
C ALA A 120 2.66 14.42 -16.98
N VAL A 121 1.49 15.07 -17.09
CA VAL A 121 1.15 15.92 -18.23
C VAL A 121 0.49 17.20 -17.71
N TYR A 122 1.11 18.36 -17.97
CA TYR A 122 0.55 19.63 -17.53
C TYR A 122 -0.13 20.36 -18.68
N LEU A 123 -1.45 20.48 -18.64
CA LEU A 123 -2.27 21.07 -19.68
C LEU A 123 -2.92 22.39 -19.24
N GLY A 124 -3.04 23.34 -20.19
CA GLY A 124 -3.89 24.51 -20.02
C GLY A 124 -5.38 24.14 -20.16
N GLU A 125 -6.25 25.07 -19.78
CA GLU A 125 -7.71 24.88 -19.70
C GLU A 125 -8.32 24.21 -20.92
N THR A 126 -8.06 24.73 -22.13
CA THR A 126 -8.62 24.22 -23.38
C THR A 126 -8.12 22.80 -23.71
N ALA A 127 -6.83 22.54 -23.54
CA ALA A 127 -6.25 21.23 -23.79
C ALA A 127 -6.70 20.21 -22.72
N ALA A 128 -6.81 20.61 -21.45
CA ALA A 128 -7.33 19.78 -20.39
C ALA A 128 -8.76 19.31 -20.69
N ALA A 129 -9.63 20.20 -21.18
CA ALA A 129 -11.02 19.88 -21.49
C ALA A 129 -11.17 18.72 -22.52
N THR A 130 -10.18 18.51 -23.40
CA THR A 130 -10.23 17.44 -24.42
C THR A 130 -10.07 16.03 -23.83
N VAL A 131 -9.43 15.89 -22.66
CA VAL A 131 -9.14 14.59 -22.01
C VAL A 131 -10.11 14.27 -20.85
N LEU A 132 -10.88 15.25 -20.37
CA LEU A 132 -11.82 15.03 -19.26
C LEU A 132 -12.87 13.95 -19.53
N PRO A 133 -13.43 13.78 -20.76
CA PRO A 133 -14.40 12.71 -21.03
C PRO A 133 -13.85 11.30 -20.74
N ALA A 134 -12.56 11.07 -20.93
CA ALA A 134 -11.93 9.79 -20.58
C ALA A 134 -11.96 9.54 -19.08
N LEU A 135 -11.64 10.55 -18.27
CA LEU A 135 -11.65 10.47 -16.82
C LEU A 135 -13.07 10.41 -16.23
N GLN A 136 -14.05 11.07 -16.87
CA GLN A 136 -15.44 11.07 -16.41
C GLN A 136 -16.10 9.68 -16.48
N ARG A 137 -15.55 8.75 -17.26
CA ARG A 137 -16.01 7.35 -17.27
C ARG A 137 -15.82 6.67 -15.90
N GLY A 138 -14.82 7.12 -15.10
CA GLY A 138 -14.45 6.49 -13.83
C GLY A 138 -13.95 5.06 -14.00
N GLU A 139 -13.22 4.82 -15.09
CA GLU A 139 -12.56 3.56 -15.41
C GLU A 139 -11.06 3.84 -15.63
N PRO A 140 -10.17 2.87 -15.42
CA PRO A 140 -8.75 3.07 -15.66
C PRO A 140 -8.49 3.56 -17.08
N LEU A 141 -7.56 4.50 -17.23
CA LEU A 141 -7.20 5.00 -18.55
C LEU A 141 -6.54 3.90 -19.38
N THR A 142 -7.06 3.69 -20.57
CA THR A 142 -6.54 2.76 -21.57
C THR A 142 -5.27 3.32 -22.23
N GLU A 143 -4.54 2.48 -22.97
CA GLU A 143 -3.39 2.92 -23.75
C GLU A 143 -3.78 4.05 -24.74
N SER A 144 -4.96 3.97 -25.37
CA SER A 144 -5.46 5.03 -26.26
C SER A 144 -5.78 6.32 -25.52
N ASP A 145 -6.29 6.26 -24.27
CA ASP A 145 -6.54 7.44 -23.44
C ASP A 145 -5.23 8.11 -23.02
N LEU A 146 -4.23 7.31 -22.66
CA LEU A 146 -2.89 7.80 -22.32
C LEU A 146 -2.20 8.46 -23.50
N GLN A 147 -2.36 7.88 -24.71
CA GLN A 147 -1.87 8.50 -25.93
C GLN A 147 -2.56 9.84 -26.20
N ALA A 148 -3.89 9.90 -26.08
CA ALA A 148 -4.66 11.14 -26.25
C ALA A 148 -4.25 12.22 -25.24
N LEU A 149 -4.01 11.82 -23.97
CA LEU A 149 -3.50 12.70 -22.94
C LEU A 149 -2.12 13.29 -23.30
N MET A 150 -1.20 12.47 -23.83
CA MET A 150 0.11 12.94 -24.29
C MET A 150 0.02 13.84 -25.52
N ASP A 151 -0.90 13.55 -26.44
CA ASP A 151 -1.06 14.31 -27.69
C ASP A 151 -1.78 15.65 -27.47
N ALA A 152 -2.48 15.83 -26.33
CA ALA A 152 -3.00 17.12 -25.91
C ALA A 152 -1.92 18.11 -25.48
N ALA A 153 -0.70 17.63 -25.18
CA ALA A 153 0.48 18.47 -24.91
C ALA A 153 1.16 18.89 -26.22
N THR A 154 1.83 20.02 -26.19
CA THR A 154 2.59 20.56 -27.33
C THR A 154 3.99 20.00 -27.44
N MET A 155 4.52 19.44 -26.36
CA MET A 155 5.88 18.90 -26.25
C MET A 155 5.88 17.60 -25.43
N LYS A 156 6.76 16.68 -25.78
CA LYS A 156 7.06 15.49 -24.96
C LYS A 156 8.50 15.57 -24.44
N ARG A 157 8.71 15.23 -23.19
CA ARG A 157 10.02 15.22 -22.53
C ARG A 157 10.21 13.92 -21.75
N GLU A 158 11.23 13.16 -22.12
CA GLU A 158 11.60 11.95 -21.37
C GLU A 158 12.31 12.34 -20.07
N VAL A 159 12.00 11.61 -18.97
CA VAL A 159 12.58 11.75 -17.63
C VAL A 159 13.20 10.41 -17.24
N PRO A 160 14.43 10.13 -17.66
CA PRO A 160 15.07 8.81 -17.50
C PRO A 160 15.22 8.38 -16.04
N GLU A 161 15.39 9.32 -15.13
CA GLU A 161 15.54 9.10 -13.68
C GLU A 161 14.24 8.81 -12.95
N ALA A 162 13.09 9.08 -13.57
CA ALA A 162 11.80 8.78 -12.95
C ALA A 162 11.57 7.27 -12.84
N THR A 163 10.91 6.87 -11.77
CA THR A 163 10.45 5.49 -11.56
C THR A 163 8.94 5.42 -11.71
N LEU A 164 8.47 4.72 -12.74
CA LEU A 164 7.07 4.37 -12.91
C LEU A 164 6.89 2.91 -12.45
N LEU A 165 6.26 2.73 -11.31
CA LEU A 165 6.06 1.41 -10.70
C LEU A 165 5.24 0.50 -11.62
N ARG A 166 5.67 -0.74 -11.78
CA ARG A 166 5.00 -1.75 -12.61
C ARG A 166 4.46 -2.92 -11.80
N TYR A 167 5.07 -3.20 -10.62
CA TYR A 167 4.79 -4.39 -9.82
C TYR A 167 4.83 -4.09 -8.32
N PRO A 168 4.12 -4.87 -7.49
CA PRO A 168 4.02 -4.59 -6.06
C PRO A 168 5.33 -4.77 -5.27
N TRP A 169 6.25 -5.63 -5.71
CA TRP A 169 7.55 -5.80 -5.03
C TRP A 169 8.42 -4.56 -5.12
N GLN A 170 8.29 -3.75 -6.18
CA GLN A 170 9.02 -2.50 -6.30
C GLN A 170 8.66 -1.49 -5.17
N LEU A 171 7.46 -1.58 -4.60
CA LEU A 171 7.12 -0.78 -3.41
C LEU A 171 7.99 -1.16 -2.21
N ILE A 172 8.34 -2.44 -2.08
CA ILE A 172 9.18 -2.96 -1.01
C ILE A 172 10.64 -2.61 -1.29
N ASP A 173 11.09 -2.80 -2.53
CA ASP A 173 12.47 -2.54 -2.95
C ASP A 173 12.91 -1.09 -2.67
N HIS A 174 11.99 -0.11 -2.84
CA HIS A 174 12.28 1.30 -2.58
C HIS A 174 11.98 1.75 -1.14
N ASN A 175 11.38 0.89 -0.31
CA ASN A 175 10.78 1.34 0.95
C ASN A 175 11.80 1.82 1.98
N ALA A 176 12.87 1.07 2.21
CA ALA A 176 13.89 1.42 3.20
C ALA A 176 14.59 2.74 2.87
N GLU A 177 15.01 2.90 1.62
CA GLU A 177 15.65 4.11 1.12
C GLU A 177 14.71 5.32 1.25
N LEU A 178 13.42 5.14 0.91
CA LEU A 178 12.43 6.21 1.03
C LEU A 178 12.11 6.57 2.49
N ILE A 179 12.07 5.61 3.41
CA ILE A 179 11.93 5.95 4.84
C ILE A 179 13.08 6.84 5.27
N PHE A 180 14.31 6.51 4.86
CA PHE A 180 15.48 7.30 5.19
C PHE A 180 15.41 8.72 4.60
N ALA A 181 15.13 8.82 3.30
CA ALA A 181 15.12 10.09 2.57
C ALA A 181 13.94 11.00 2.97
N GLU A 182 12.81 10.43 3.35
CA GLU A 182 11.60 11.17 3.73
C GLU A 182 11.53 11.53 5.22
N PHE A 183 12.38 10.96 6.06
CA PHE A 183 12.37 11.23 7.50
C PHE A 183 12.53 12.73 7.82
N PRO A 184 13.47 13.47 7.21
CA PRO A 184 13.57 14.92 7.43
C PRO A 184 12.28 15.66 7.05
N LEU A 185 11.66 15.32 5.92
CA LEU A 185 10.41 15.95 5.45
C LEU A 185 9.22 15.61 6.36
N ALA A 186 9.21 14.42 6.95
CA ALA A 186 8.15 13.96 7.84
C ALA A 186 8.24 14.62 9.23
N THR A 187 9.44 15.04 9.63
CA THR A 187 9.73 15.64 10.95
C THR A 187 9.97 17.14 10.91
N GLU A 188 10.00 17.74 9.71
CA GLU A 188 10.20 19.18 9.54
C GLU A 188 9.21 20.00 10.36
N GLY A 189 9.73 20.95 11.18
CA GLY A 189 8.93 21.80 12.04
C GLY A 189 8.21 21.10 13.18
N LYS A 190 8.54 19.83 13.45
CA LYS A 190 7.94 19.05 14.56
C LYS A 190 8.97 18.78 15.65
N GLU A 191 8.51 18.87 16.88
CA GLU A 191 9.25 18.39 18.05
C GLU A 191 8.84 16.96 18.38
N SER A 192 9.77 16.18 18.93
CA SER A 192 9.50 14.81 19.41
C SER A 192 8.80 14.92 20.77
N GLU A 193 7.48 14.74 20.79
CA GLU A 193 6.63 14.94 22.00
C GLU A 193 6.36 13.62 22.76
N GLY A 194 6.76 12.48 22.22
CA GLY A 194 6.57 11.17 22.83
C GLY A 194 7.52 10.92 24.02
N LYS A 195 7.21 9.90 24.78
CA LYS A 195 7.96 9.53 25.98
C LYS A 195 8.88 8.35 25.73
N LEU A 196 10.18 8.57 25.90
CA LEU A 196 11.18 7.51 26.04
C LEU A 196 11.32 7.23 27.54
N GLU A 197 10.84 6.10 28.04
CA GLU A 197 10.90 5.78 29.48
C GLU A 197 12.32 5.38 29.90
N GLN A 198 12.64 5.63 31.18
CA GLN A 198 13.94 5.28 31.73
C GLN A 198 14.21 3.78 31.58
N GLY A 199 15.35 3.42 30.97
CA GLY A 199 15.74 2.05 30.67
C GLY A 199 15.42 1.60 29.23
N ALA A 200 14.75 2.43 28.43
CA ALA A 200 14.77 2.28 26.97
C ALA A 200 16.10 2.82 26.42
N VAL A 201 16.62 2.22 25.35
CA VAL A 201 17.95 2.51 24.82
C VAL A 201 17.86 2.93 23.36
N ILE A 202 18.51 4.06 23.03
CA ILE A 202 18.83 4.42 21.65
C ILE A 202 20.24 3.91 21.37
N TYR A 203 20.34 2.83 20.58
CA TYR A 203 21.62 2.26 20.16
C TYR A 203 22.09 2.93 18.88
N GLY A 204 23.39 3.23 18.78
CA GLY A 204 23.95 4.03 17.68
C GLY A 204 24.20 5.50 18.05
N GLY A 205 23.73 5.96 19.22
CA GLY A 205 24.14 7.19 19.88
C GLY A 205 23.51 8.50 19.33
N ASP A 206 22.79 8.49 18.23
CA ASP A 206 22.22 9.68 17.59
C ASP A 206 20.70 9.76 17.83
N SER A 207 20.29 10.47 18.88
CA SER A 207 18.88 10.64 19.22
C SER A 207 18.09 11.51 18.20
N SER A 208 18.76 12.29 17.37
CA SER A 208 18.10 13.08 16.31
C SER A 208 17.50 12.21 15.22
N LYS A 209 17.94 10.98 15.11
CA LYS A 209 17.38 9.95 14.20
C LYS A 209 16.12 9.26 14.74
N VAL A 210 15.64 9.62 15.93
CA VAL A 210 14.41 9.07 16.51
C VAL A 210 13.37 10.16 16.63
N TYR A 211 12.21 9.96 15.98
CA TYR A 211 11.05 10.81 16.16
C TYR A 211 9.97 10.04 16.92
N LEU A 212 9.47 10.62 18.00
CA LEU A 212 8.35 10.10 18.79
C LEU A 212 7.19 11.08 18.72
N GLY A 213 6.11 10.70 18.07
CA GLY A 213 4.90 11.52 17.96
C GLY A 213 4.22 11.75 19.31
N LYS A 214 3.26 12.66 19.32
CA LYS A 214 2.51 13.02 20.53
C LYS A 214 1.81 11.81 21.15
N GLY A 215 2.04 11.60 22.47
CA GLY A 215 1.46 10.47 23.18
C GLY A 215 2.07 9.11 22.86
N ALA A 216 3.14 9.05 22.04
CA ALA A 216 3.90 7.83 21.85
C ALA A 216 4.66 7.46 23.13
N ILE A 217 4.74 6.15 23.43
CA ILE A 217 5.42 5.63 24.63
C ILE A 217 6.35 4.50 24.22
N VAL A 218 7.62 4.64 24.55
CA VAL A 218 8.63 3.58 24.43
C VAL A 218 8.99 3.10 25.83
N HIS A 219 8.58 1.88 26.14
CA HIS A 219 8.75 1.30 27.48
C HIS A 219 10.21 0.89 27.79
N PRO A 220 10.54 0.66 29.10
CA PRO A 220 11.86 0.20 29.51
C PRO A 220 12.28 -1.10 28.78
N THR A 221 13.58 -1.29 28.56
CA THR A 221 14.21 -2.44 27.89
C THR A 221 13.97 -2.53 26.37
N VAL A 222 13.23 -1.60 25.79
CA VAL A 222 13.13 -1.45 24.34
C VAL A 222 14.45 -0.88 23.80
N VAL A 223 14.91 -1.40 22.67
CA VAL A 223 16.10 -0.92 21.95
C VAL A 223 15.66 -0.31 20.61
N LEU A 224 15.97 0.96 20.42
CA LEU A 224 15.84 1.68 19.14
C LEU A 224 17.24 1.77 18.52
N ASP A 225 17.50 0.96 17.50
CA ASP A 225 18.81 0.90 16.84
C ASP A 225 18.82 1.81 15.60
N VAL A 226 19.51 2.94 15.70
CA VAL A 226 19.61 3.94 14.63
C VAL A 226 20.92 3.88 13.86
N THR A 227 21.67 2.78 13.99
CA THR A 227 22.97 2.61 13.35
C THR A 227 22.87 2.77 11.82
N HIS A 228 21.86 2.17 11.21
CA HIS A 228 21.69 2.16 9.75
C HIS A 228 20.66 3.14 9.22
N GLY A 229 19.84 3.77 10.09
CA GLY A 229 18.84 4.73 9.62
C GLY A 229 17.93 5.26 10.73
N PRO A 230 17.06 6.20 10.39
CA PRO A 230 16.14 6.83 11.34
C PRO A 230 14.97 5.90 11.69
N ILE A 231 14.34 6.20 12.85
CA ILE A 231 13.14 5.52 13.32
C ILE A 231 12.06 6.58 13.55
N PHE A 232 10.95 6.46 12.82
CA PHE A 232 9.76 7.27 13.01
C PHE A 232 8.68 6.48 13.77
N ILE A 233 8.24 6.98 14.91
CA ILE A 233 7.15 6.41 15.72
C ILE A 233 6.03 7.45 15.80
N GLY A 234 4.87 7.13 15.21
CA GLY A 234 3.71 8.01 15.12
C GLY A 234 2.97 8.21 16.44
N ASP A 235 2.01 9.13 16.43
CA ASP A 235 1.23 9.55 17.59
C ASP A 235 0.51 8.36 18.28
N ASN A 236 0.45 8.40 19.62
CA ASN A 236 -0.24 7.40 20.44
C ASN A 236 0.19 5.95 20.20
N THR A 237 1.39 5.75 19.66
CA THR A 237 1.99 4.43 19.45
C THR A 237 2.66 3.94 20.72
N ILE A 238 2.53 2.66 21.04
CA ILE A 238 3.13 2.06 22.23
C ILE A 238 4.08 0.95 21.82
N VAL A 239 5.32 1.04 22.28
CA VAL A 239 6.34 0.01 22.08
C VAL A 239 6.61 -0.71 23.40
N TYR A 240 6.18 -1.97 23.47
CA TYR A 240 6.29 -2.81 24.65
C TYR A 240 7.59 -3.62 24.69
N PRO A 241 8.11 -3.97 25.88
CA PRO A 241 9.25 -4.86 26.00
C PRO A 241 8.88 -6.33 25.66
N PRO A 242 9.88 -7.18 25.33
CA PRO A 242 11.20 -6.82 24.85
C PRO A 242 11.15 -6.56 23.34
N THR A 243 11.26 -5.32 22.92
CA THR A 243 11.24 -4.97 21.49
C THR A 243 12.58 -4.39 21.07
N ARG A 244 13.07 -4.77 19.87
CA ARG A 244 14.12 -4.08 19.15
C ARG A 244 13.56 -3.56 17.84
N ILE A 245 13.80 -2.28 17.55
CA ILE A 245 13.47 -1.66 16.25
C ILE A 245 14.79 -1.21 15.63
N GLU A 246 15.06 -1.65 14.41
CA GLU A 246 16.23 -1.28 13.62
C GLU A 246 15.78 -0.29 12.53
N GLY A 247 16.44 0.87 12.46
CA GLY A 247 16.18 1.84 11.40
C GLY A 247 16.94 1.52 10.11
N PRO A 248 16.45 1.98 8.93
CA PRO A 248 15.29 2.86 8.79
C PRO A 248 13.98 2.12 9.05
N ALA A 249 13.09 2.70 9.86
CA ALA A 249 11.80 2.12 10.18
C ALA A 249 10.71 3.19 10.35
N TYR A 250 9.52 2.88 9.88
CA TYR A 250 8.32 3.70 10.07
C TYR A 250 7.25 2.91 10.83
N ILE A 251 6.79 3.49 11.95
CA ILE A 251 5.68 2.96 12.75
C ILE A 251 4.58 4.01 12.79
N GLY A 252 3.43 3.72 12.22
CA GLY A 252 2.27 4.60 12.14
C GLY A 252 1.58 4.83 13.48
N LYS A 253 0.68 5.81 13.49
CA LYS A 253 -0.03 6.24 14.73
C LYS A 253 -0.93 5.14 15.30
N GLY A 254 -1.08 5.14 16.63
CA GLY A 254 -1.96 4.22 17.35
C GLY A 254 -1.59 2.74 17.25
N THR A 255 -0.40 2.44 16.76
CA THR A 255 0.15 1.08 16.60
C THR A 255 0.74 0.58 17.92
N TRP A 256 0.66 -0.70 18.17
CA TRP A 256 1.34 -1.37 19.28
C TRP A 256 2.38 -2.34 18.75
N ILE A 257 3.62 -2.21 19.22
CA ILE A 257 4.68 -3.18 18.98
C ILE A 257 4.86 -3.98 20.26
N VAL A 258 4.73 -5.30 20.19
CA VAL A 258 4.64 -6.17 21.37
C VAL A 258 5.68 -7.26 21.29
N GLY A 259 6.83 -7.06 21.95
CA GLY A 259 7.91 -8.03 22.00
C GLY A 259 8.49 -8.38 20.63
N GLY A 260 8.55 -7.41 19.71
CA GLY A 260 8.92 -7.65 18.31
C GLY A 260 10.41 -7.46 18.03
N LYS A 261 10.90 -8.17 17.00
CA LYS A 261 12.12 -7.87 16.26
C LYS A 261 11.70 -7.16 14.97
N ILE A 262 11.71 -5.84 15.00
CA ILE A 262 11.36 -5.01 13.85
C ILE A 262 12.66 -4.61 13.18
N ARG A 263 12.97 -5.29 12.07
CA ARG A 263 14.22 -5.12 11.34
C ARG A 263 14.13 -3.91 10.40
N GLU A 264 15.29 -3.54 9.88
CA GLU A 264 15.43 -2.45 8.90
C GLU A 264 14.44 -2.60 7.74
N GLY A 265 14.05 -1.49 7.14
CA GLY A 265 13.09 -1.46 6.04
C GLY A 265 11.65 -1.82 6.42
N SER A 266 11.34 -1.92 7.72
CA SER A 266 9.97 -2.19 8.17
C SER A 266 9.11 -0.95 8.15
N ASN A 267 7.97 -1.04 7.47
CA ASN A 267 6.96 0.01 7.34
C ASN A 267 5.63 -0.48 7.89
N ILE A 268 5.30 -0.08 9.09
CA ILE A 268 4.09 -0.50 9.78
C ILE A 268 3.13 0.68 9.85
N GLY A 269 2.02 0.59 9.14
CA GLY A 269 0.99 1.63 9.09
C GLY A 269 0.22 1.81 10.40
N ASP A 270 -0.86 2.57 10.30
CA ASP A 270 -1.64 3.02 11.45
C ASP A 270 -2.45 1.87 12.10
N VAL A 271 -2.63 1.96 13.42
CA VAL A 271 -3.55 1.14 14.24
C VAL A 271 -3.25 -0.37 14.17
N CYS A 272 -2.03 -0.75 13.82
CA CYS A 272 -1.57 -2.14 13.79
C CYS A 272 -1.26 -2.71 15.18
N ARG A 273 -1.18 -4.04 15.25
CA ARG A 273 -0.75 -4.79 16.45
C ARG A 273 0.31 -5.80 15.99
N ILE A 274 1.56 -5.52 16.29
CA ILE A 274 2.70 -6.22 15.69
C ILE A 274 3.60 -6.81 16.76
N GLY A 275 3.97 -8.07 16.58
CA GLY A 275 4.94 -8.83 17.37
C GLY A 275 5.69 -9.83 16.48
N GLY A 276 6.56 -10.65 17.08
CA GLY A 276 7.44 -11.55 16.35
C GLY A 276 8.45 -10.81 15.48
N GLU A 277 8.80 -11.36 14.32
CA GLU A 277 9.83 -10.79 13.46
C GLU A 277 9.22 -10.19 12.18
N VAL A 278 9.62 -8.94 11.85
CA VAL A 278 9.24 -8.23 10.62
C VAL A 278 10.50 -7.64 10.01
N GLU A 279 10.75 -7.92 8.74
CA GLU A 279 11.95 -7.47 8.00
C GLU A 279 11.51 -6.95 6.62
N GLU A 280 12.01 -5.77 6.20
CA GLU A 280 11.81 -5.24 4.84
C GLU A 280 10.36 -5.40 4.32
N SER A 281 9.38 -5.12 5.17
CA SER A 281 7.96 -5.38 4.86
C SER A 281 7.10 -4.16 5.08
N ILE A 282 6.02 -4.07 4.29
CA ILE A 282 5.03 -3.01 4.40
C ILE A 282 3.72 -3.61 4.92
N ILE A 283 3.21 -3.09 6.04
CA ILE A 283 1.89 -3.41 6.57
C ILE A 283 1.04 -2.14 6.45
N HIS A 284 0.02 -2.17 5.59
CA HIS A 284 -0.68 -0.94 5.19
C HIS A 284 -1.39 -0.23 6.33
N GLY A 285 -2.14 -0.97 7.16
CA GLY A 285 -2.81 -0.43 8.35
C GLY A 285 -3.81 -1.40 8.97
N TYR A 286 -4.29 -1.10 10.18
CA TYR A 286 -5.36 -1.83 10.91
C TYR A 286 -5.16 -3.34 11.04
N SER A 287 -3.97 -3.85 10.78
CA SER A 287 -3.65 -5.27 10.69
C SER A 287 -2.95 -5.80 11.93
N ASN A 288 -3.11 -7.08 12.19
CA ASN A 288 -2.53 -7.76 13.32
C ASN A 288 -1.58 -8.87 12.86
N LYS A 289 -0.32 -8.78 13.25
CA LYS A 289 0.67 -9.85 13.37
C LYS A 289 1.18 -9.84 14.80
N TYR A 290 0.29 -10.14 15.75
CA TYR A 290 0.52 -9.90 17.18
C TYR A 290 1.53 -10.88 17.79
N HIS A 291 1.53 -12.11 17.30
CA HIS A 291 2.31 -13.23 17.84
C HIS A 291 3.59 -13.49 17.04
N ASP A 292 4.40 -14.43 17.53
CA ASP A 292 5.61 -14.91 16.85
C ASP A 292 5.31 -15.44 15.44
N GLY A 293 6.31 -15.50 14.62
CA GLY A 293 6.34 -15.80 13.20
C GLY A 293 7.15 -14.75 12.44
N PHE A 294 7.67 -15.11 11.27
CA PHE A 294 8.47 -14.23 10.41
C PHE A 294 7.61 -13.63 9.29
N LEU A 295 7.78 -12.35 9.05
CA LEU A 295 7.23 -11.63 7.90
C LEU A 295 8.36 -10.87 7.22
N GLY A 296 8.81 -11.35 6.06
CA GLY A 296 9.92 -10.75 5.32
C GLY A 296 9.57 -10.42 3.88
N HIS A 297 10.05 -9.28 3.38
CA HIS A 297 9.89 -8.78 2.01
C HIS A 297 8.44 -8.87 1.52
N ALA A 298 7.48 -8.59 2.40
CA ALA A 298 6.04 -8.78 2.17
C ALA A 298 5.29 -7.45 2.13
N TYR A 299 4.18 -7.43 1.39
CA TYR A 299 3.20 -6.35 1.48
C TYR A 299 1.88 -6.89 2.01
N VAL A 300 1.44 -6.37 3.13
CA VAL A 300 0.20 -6.77 3.81
C VAL A 300 -0.81 -5.62 3.77
N GLY A 301 -2.00 -5.90 3.27
CA GLY A 301 -3.12 -4.96 3.18
C GLY A 301 -3.69 -4.55 4.54
N GLU A 302 -4.90 -4.02 4.51
CA GLU A 302 -5.61 -3.57 5.72
C GLU A 302 -6.51 -4.67 6.29
N TRP A 303 -6.76 -4.56 7.61
CA TRP A 303 -7.67 -5.45 8.32
C TRP A 303 -7.28 -6.93 8.24
N VAL A 304 -6.02 -7.21 7.95
CA VAL A 304 -5.46 -8.57 7.95
C VAL A 304 -5.24 -9.04 9.38
N ASN A 305 -5.48 -10.33 9.62
CA ASN A 305 -5.15 -10.94 10.90
C ASN A 305 -4.33 -12.20 10.69
N LEU A 306 -3.04 -12.13 10.97
CA LEU A 306 -2.14 -13.25 10.91
C LEU A 306 -2.16 -13.99 12.25
N GLY A 307 -2.61 -15.24 12.23
CA GLY A 307 -2.63 -16.12 13.41
C GLY A 307 -1.23 -16.38 13.97
N ALA A 308 -1.16 -16.86 15.19
CA ALA A 308 0.12 -17.16 15.84
C ALA A 308 0.97 -18.11 14.98
N LEU A 309 2.28 -17.84 14.90
CA LEU A 309 3.26 -18.60 14.12
C LEU A 309 3.03 -18.57 12.60
N THR A 310 2.17 -17.67 12.09
CA THR A 310 2.12 -17.43 10.64
C THR A 310 3.46 -16.91 10.18
N THR A 311 4.03 -17.57 9.17
CA THR A 311 5.38 -17.29 8.65
C THR A 311 5.35 -17.31 7.13
N ASN A 312 6.03 -16.36 6.48
CA ASN A 312 6.29 -16.45 5.05
C ASN A 312 7.76 -16.75 4.76
N SER A 313 8.01 -17.41 3.64
CA SER A 313 9.34 -17.49 3.05
C SER A 313 9.54 -16.29 2.13
N ASP A 314 10.71 -15.69 2.16
CA ASP A 314 11.13 -14.59 1.29
C ASP A 314 12.33 -14.94 0.40
N LEU A 315 12.96 -16.07 0.64
CA LEU A 315 14.10 -16.59 -0.11
C LEU A 315 13.83 -18.07 -0.43
N LYS A 316 14.08 -18.49 -1.67
CA LYS A 316 14.02 -19.91 -2.02
C LYS A 316 15.18 -20.68 -1.40
N ASP A 317 14.94 -21.95 -1.08
CA ASP A 317 15.98 -22.91 -0.64
C ASP A 317 17.08 -23.12 -1.70
N THR A 318 16.77 -22.88 -2.97
CA THR A 318 17.68 -22.95 -4.11
C THR A 318 18.44 -21.65 -4.37
N TYR A 319 18.18 -20.58 -3.61
CA TYR A 319 18.73 -19.23 -3.81
C TYR A 319 18.50 -18.63 -5.22
N GLY A 320 17.61 -19.23 -6.01
CA GLY A 320 17.24 -18.74 -7.32
C GLY A 320 16.20 -17.61 -7.27
N SER A 321 16.03 -16.88 -8.38
CA SER A 321 15.04 -15.81 -8.46
C SER A 321 13.61 -16.32 -8.29
N VAL A 322 12.77 -15.48 -7.70
CA VAL A 322 11.34 -15.69 -7.53
C VAL A 322 10.62 -15.20 -8.77
N ARG A 323 9.74 -16.01 -9.34
CA ARG A 323 8.91 -15.60 -10.47
C ARG A 323 7.46 -15.53 -10.06
N ILE A 324 6.84 -14.39 -10.34
CA ILE A 324 5.43 -14.11 -10.04
C ILE A 324 4.66 -14.08 -11.35
N ASN A 325 3.51 -14.75 -11.38
CA ASN A 325 2.65 -14.75 -12.55
C ASN A 325 1.82 -13.46 -12.56
N ILE A 326 2.05 -12.60 -13.56
CA ILE A 326 1.32 -11.36 -13.76
C ILE A 326 0.30 -11.56 -14.87
N GLU A 327 -0.93 -11.13 -14.64
CA GLU A 327 -2.01 -11.25 -15.60
C GLU A 327 -1.65 -10.53 -16.91
N GLY A 328 -1.75 -11.26 -18.03
CA GLY A 328 -1.38 -10.74 -19.35
C GLY A 328 0.13 -10.73 -19.69
N GLU A 329 1.01 -10.83 -18.69
CA GLU A 329 2.47 -10.81 -18.90
C GLU A 329 3.15 -12.18 -18.64
N GLY A 330 2.46 -13.10 -17.92
CA GLY A 330 3.02 -14.38 -17.55
C GLY A 330 3.97 -14.30 -16.35
N LYS A 331 5.01 -15.14 -16.33
CA LYS A 331 5.97 -15.22 -15.22
C LYS A 331 7.05 -14.14 -15.34
N VAL A 332 6.97 -13.15 -14.46
CA VAL A 332 7.94 -12.04 -14.34
C VAL A 332 8.93 -12.34 -13.22
N ASP A 333 10.21 -12.05 -13.45
CA ASP A 333 11.27 -12.17 -12.45
C ASP A 333 11.13 -11.01 -11.43
N ALA A 334 11.00 -11.35 -10.16
CA ALA A 334 10.82 -10.40 -9.07
C ALA A 334 12.08 -10.28 -8.17
N GLY A 335 13.20 -10.88 -8.56
CA GLY A 335 14.43 -10.90 -7.78
C GLY A 335 14.56 -12.13 -6.87
N THR A 336 15.55 -12.11 -5.99
CA THR A 336 15.90 -13.27 -5.14
C THR A 336 15.20 -13.25 -3.78
N LYS A 337 14.96 -12.07 -3.21
CA LYS A 337 14.26 -11.90 -1.94
C LYS A 337 12.89 -11.28 -2.17
N VAL A 338 11.85 -12.11 -2.13
CA VAL A 338 10.47 -11.69 -2.35
C VAL A 338 9.54 -12.50 -1.46
N GLY A 339 8.87 -11.84 -0.54
CA GLY A 339 7.91 -12.43 0.37
C GLY A 339 6.55 -12.68 -0.28
N CYS A 340 5.50 -12.32 0.43
CA CYS A 340 4.12 -12.52 -0.03
C CYS A 340 3.35 -11.20 -0.15
N PHE A 341 2.29 -11.20 -0.96
CA PHE A 341 1.40 -10.07 -1.13
C PHE A 341 0.01 -10.45 -0.62
N ILE A 342 -0.40 -9.88 0.50
CA ILE A 342 -1.63 -10.24 1.20
C ILE A 342 -2.64 -9.12 1.03
N GLY A 343 -3.77 -9.43 0.39
CA GLY A 343 -4.88 -8.49 0.21
C GLY A 343 -5.62 -8.18 1.51
N ASP A 344 -6.49 -7.21 1.44
CA ASP A 344 -7.27 -6.76 2.59
C ASP A 344 -8.17 -7.87 3.15
N GLN A 345 -8.46 -7.79 4.45
CA GLN A 345 -9.39 -8.68 5.16
C GLN A 345 -8.97 -10.15 5.23
N VAL A 346 -7.76 -10.51 4.80
CA VAL A 346 -7.24 -11.88 4.93
C VAL A 346 -7.10 -12.28 6.40
N LYS A 347 -7.43 -13.52 6.69
CA LYS A 347 -7.23 -14.16 7.99
C LYS A 347 -6.40 -15.43 7.81
N THR A 348 -5.44 -15.66 8.68
CA THR A 348 -4.75 -16.95 8.76
C THR A 348 -5.07 -17.65 10.07
N SER A 349 -5.16 -18.98 10.05
CA SER A 349 -5.15 -19.76 11.28
C SER A 349 -3.74 -19.76 11.90
N ILE A 350 -3.58 -20.47 13.01
CA ILE A 350 -2.26 -20.66 13.64
C ILE A 350 -1.35 -21.49 12.74
N GLY A 351 -0.03 -21.22 12.75
CA GLY A 351 0.99 -22.03 12.08
C GLY A 351 0.89 -22.04 10.55
N VAL A 352 0.32 -21.00 9.95
CA VAL A 352 0.26 -20.91 8.48
C VAL A 352 1.63 -20.60 7.90
N LEU A 353 2.01 -21.34 6.86
CA LEU A 353 3.24 -21.14 6.10
C LEU A 353 2.91 -20.67 4.69
N ILE A 354 3.46 -19.52 4.29
CA ILE A 354 3.25 -18.93 2.97
C ILE A 354 4.58 -18.94 2.20
N TYR A 355 4.59 -19.54 1.02
CA TYR A 355 5.82 -19.64 0.20
C TYR A 355 6.15 -18.31 -0.49
N THR A 356 7.42 -18.18 -0.93
CA THR A 356 7.96 -17.02 -1.63
C THR A 356 7.10 -16.60 -2.83
N GLY A 357 6.87 -15.29 -2.97
CA GLY A 357 6.18 -14.71 -4.12
C GLY A 357 4.69 -15.02 -4.20
N LYS A 358 4.07 -15.56 -3.15
CA LYS A 358 2.64 -15.92 -3.19
C LYS A 358 1.74 -14.72 -2.92
N ARG A 359 0.62 -14.71 -3.64
CA ARG A 359 -0.45 -13.73 -3.47
C ARG A 359 -1.62 -14.37 -2.73
N VAL A 360 -2.11 -13.68 -1.72
CA VAL A 360 -3.30 -14.09 -0.96
C VAL A 360 -4.40 -13.07 -1.23
N GLY A 361 -5.43 -13.50 -1.94
CA GLY A 361 -6.55 -12.66 -2.36
C GLY A 361 -7.35 -12.11 -1.18
N ILE A 362 -8.06 -11.01 -1.44
CA ILE A 362 -8.86 -10.31 -0.42
C ILE A 362 -9.91 -11.24 0.21
N PHE A 363 -10.23 -11.00 1.49
CA PHE A 363 -11.22 -11.77 2.27
C PHE A 363 -10.95 -13.29 2.37
N SER A 364 -9.74 -13.77 2.04
CA SER A 364 -9.43 -15.18 2.13
C SER A 364 -9.06 -15.62 3.54
N HIS A 365 -9.40 -16.87 3.87
CA HIS A 365 -9.02 -17.54 5.12
C HIS A 365 -8.05 -18.66 4.80
N VAL A 366 -6.82 -18.59 5.30
CA VAL A 366 -5.76 -19.57 4.98
C VAL A 366 -5.49 -20.47 6.17
N HIS A 367 -5.42 -21.78 5.91
CA HIS A 367 -5.08 -22.81 6.86
C HIS A 367 -3.93 -23.68 6.33
N GLY A 368 -2.95 -23.97 7.18
CA GLY A 368 -1.81 -24.83 6.86
C GLY A 368 -0.79 -24.16 5.92
N VAL A 369 -0.51 -24.74 4.78
CA VAL A 369 0.56 -24.29 3.87
C VAL A 369 -0.02 -23.75 2.57
N ALA A 370 0.38 -22.54 2.17
CA ALA A 370 0.08 -21.92 0.89
C ALA A 370 1.30 -22.02 -0.04
N THR A 371 1.31 -23.03 -0.91
CA THR A 371 2.30 -23.23 -1.97
C THR A 371 1.92 -22.58 -3.28
N ASP A 372 0.65 -22.19 -3.43
CA ASP A 372 0.06 -21.54 -4.59
C ASP A 372 -0.56 -20.20 -4.20
N ASP A 373 -0.88 -19.37 -5.18
CA ASP A 373 -1.70 -18.19 -4.97
C ASP A 373 -3.07 -18.59 -4.44
N VAL A 374 -3.57 -17.85 -3.46
CA VAL A 374 -4.89 -18.07 -2.85
C VAL A 374 -5.87 -17.07 -3.47
N PRO A 375 -6.94 -17.52 -4.11
CA PRO A 375 -7.96 -16.65 -4.70
C PRO A 375 -8.70 -15.85 -3.62
N SER A 376 -9.24 -14.71 -4.02
CA SER A 376 -10.09 -13.88 -3.17
C SER A 376 -11.33 -14.62 -2.70
N PHE A 377 -11.85 -14.31 -1.51
CA PHE A 377 -13.03 -14.94 -0.90
C PHE A 377 -12.96 -16.47 -0.84
N THR A 378 -11.82 -17.00 -0.44
CA THR A 378 -11.57 -18.45 -0.39
C THR A 378 -11.14 -18.90 1.00
N ILE A 379 -11.75 -19.95 1.51
CA ILE A 379 -11.25 -20.73 2.64
C ILE A 379 -10.29 -21.77 2.05
N TRP A 380 -9.00 -21.55 2.23
CA TRP A 380 -7.92 -22.35 1.68
C TRP A 380 -7.38 -23.32 2.72
N ALA A 381 -7.60 -24.61 2.51
CA ALA A 381 -7.20 -25.66 3.44
C ALA A 381 -6.55 -26.86 2.73
N LYS A 382 -5.97 -26.65 1.54
CA LYS A 382 -5.43 -27.73 0.68
C LYS A 382 -4.42 -28.65 1.37
N SER A 383 -3.73 -28.16 2.39
CA SER A 383 -2.69 -28.93 3.11
C SER A 383 -3.14 -29.55 4.43
N VAL A 384 -4.31 -29.17 4.98
CA VAL A 384 -4.79 -29.61 6.30
C VAL A 384 -6.20 -30.20 6.26
N GLY A 385 -6.97 -29.88 5.23
CA GLY A 385 -8.29 -30.45 4.96
C GLY A 385 -8.21 -31.69 4.07
N ALA A 386 -9.34 -32.07 3.47
CA ALA A 386 -9.34 -33.07 2.41
C ALA A 386 -8.42 -32.64 1.25
N PRO A 387 -7.80 -33.58 0.52
CA PRO A 387 -6.91 -33.21 -0.59
C PRO A 387 -7.57 -32.22 -1.56
N GLY A 388 -6.94 -31.08 -1.78
CA GLY A 388 -7.45 -30.02 -2.66
C GLY A 388 -8.55 -29.14 -2.05
N ASP A 389 -8.78 -29.16 -0.75
CA ASP A 389 -9.87 -28.41 -0.11
C ASP A 389 -9.67 -26.89 -0.20
N ALA A 390 -10.39 -26.28 -1.12
CA ALA A 390 -10.53 -24.83 -1.28
C ALA A 390 -12.02 -24.54 -1.51
N VAL A 391 -12.60 -23.76 -0.60
CA VAL A 391 -14.04 -23.52 -0.54
C VAL A 391 -14.32 -22.02 -0.59
N GLU A 392 -15.36 -21.63 -1.30
CA GLU A 392 -15.79 -20.23 -1.37
C GLU A 392 -16.22 -19.73 0.02
N LEU A 393 -15.67 -18.60 0.45
CA LEU A 393 -16.18 -17.86 1.60
C LEU A 393 -17.48 -17.16 1.16
N LEU A 394 -18.60 -17.57 1.75
CA LEU A 394 -19.90 -17.00 1.41
C LEU A 394 -19.93 -15.48 1.63
N LEU A 395 -20.53 -14.75 0.71
CA LEU A 395 -20.66 -13.29 0.76
C LEU A 395 -21.23 -12.79 2.10
N GLU A 396 -22.31 -13.41 2.58
CA GLU A 396 -22.92 -13.03 3.86
C GLU A 396 -21.98 -13.23 5.05
N SER A 397 -21.14 -14.27 4.99
CA SER A 397 -20.11 -14.50 6.00
C SER A 397 -19.02 -13.42 5.94
N ALA A 398 -18.59 -13.05 4.74
CA ALA A 398 -17.61 -11.97 4.55
C ALA A 398 -18.11 -10.62 5.10
N LEU A 399 -19.37 -10.27 4.81
CA LEU A 399 -20.03 -9.06 5.32
C LEU A 399 -20.11 -9.05 6.84
N GLU A 400 -20.50 -10.15 7.44
CA GLU A 400 -20.62 -10.26 8.90
C GLU A 400 -19.25 -10.25 9.60
N ILE A 401 -18.24 -10.91 9.01
CA ILE A 401 -16.86 -10.87 9.52
C ILE A 401 -16.30 -9.46 9.45
N HIS A 402 -16.54 -8.74 8.35
CA HIS A 402 -16.13 -7.35 8.20
C HIS A 402 -16.66 -6.48 9.34
N LYS A 403 -17.98 -6.52 9.61
CA LYS A 403 -18.59 -5.79 10.73
C LYS A 403 -17.94 -6.11 12.08
N ARG A 404 -17.71 -7.40 12.36
CA ARG A 404 -17.06 -7.84 13.61
C ARG A 404 -15.62 -7.35 13.74
N VAL A 405 -14.88 -7.31 12.64
CA VAL A 405 -13.48 -6.86 12.62
C VAL A 405 -13.40 -5.35 12.91
N LEU A 406 -14.26 -4.54 12.27
CA LEU A 406 -14.31 -3.10 12.48
C LEU A 406 -14.74 -2.76 13.94
N ALA A 407 -15.74 -3.46 14.46
CA ALA A 407 -16.22 -3.28 15.82
C ALA A 407 -15.12 -3.46 16.89
N ARG A 408 -14.10 -4.31 16.64
CA ARG A 408 -12.93 -4.46 17.53
C ARG A 408 -12.08 -3.18 17.61
N ARG A 409 -12.23 -2.28 16.66
CA ARG A 409 -11.58 -0.96 16.64
C ARG A 409 -12.58 0.18 16.93
N LYS A 410 -13.81 -0.16 17.35
CA LYS A 410 -14.91 0.78 17.59
C LYS A 410 -15.26 1.61 16.35
N ILE A 411 -15.18 0.99 15.19
CA ILE A 411 -15.55 1.55 13.89
C ILE A 411 -16.83 0.84 13.43
N GLU A 412 -17.78 1.59 12.91
CA GLU A 412 -19.00 1.07 12.30
C GLU A 412 -18.79 0.85 10.80
N ALA A 413 -19.25 -0.28 10.29
CA ALA A 413 -19.23 -0.57 8.88
C ALA A 413 -20.24 0.31 8.12
N THR A 414 -19.83 0.87 7.01
CA THR A 414 -20.67 1.75 6.19
C THR A 414 -21.43 0.97 5.11
N PRO A 415 -22.56 1.51 4.59
CA PRO A 415 -23.25 0.92 3.44
C PRO A 415 -22.36 0.83 2.19
N GLU A 416 -21.49 1.81 1.99
CA GLU A 416 -20.54 1.88 0.87
C GLU A 416 -19.52 0.74 0.93
N GLU A 417 -19.02 0.41 2.12
CA GLU A 417 -18.14 -0.75 2.32
C GLU A 417 -18.87 -2.07 2.03
N ALA A 418 -20.11 -2.20 2.47
CA ALA A 418 -20.90 -3.38 2.18
C ALA A 418 -21.15 -3.57 0.67
N GLU A 419 -21.42 -2.49 -0.06
CA GLU A 419 -21.58 -2.53 -1.52
C GLU A 419 -20.26 -2.84 -2.22
N LEU A 420 -19.16 -2.24 -1.75
CA LEU A 420 -17.82 -2.58 -2.25
C LEU A 420 -17.53 -4.08 -2.10
N ILE A 421 -17.84 -4.69 -0.95
CA ILE A 421 -17.62 -6.12 -0.71
C ILE A 421 -18.44 -6.98 -1.68
N ARG A 422 -19.72 -6.62 -1.95
CA ARG A 422 -20.54 -7.32 -2.95
C ARG A 422 -19.94 -7.23 -4.34
N THR A 423 -19.56 -6.04 -4.74
CA THR A 423 -18.93 -5.81 -6.04
C THR A 423 -17.65 -6.61 -6.19
N LEU A 424 -16.77 -6.60 -5.18
CA LEU A 424 -15.52 -7.34 -5.19
C LEU A 424 -15.74 -8.85 -5.22
N PHE A 425 -16.77 -9.35 -4.55
CA PHE A 425 -17.12 -10.77 -4.58
C PHE A 425 -17.45 -11.23 -6.02
N GLU A 426 -18.19 -10.41 -6.77
CA GLU A 426 -18.49 -10.70 -8.18
C GLU A 426 -17.27 -10.54 -9.10
N LEU A 427 -16.52 -9.44 -8.96
CA LEU A 427 -15.34 -9.16 -9.79
C LEU A 427 -14.22 -10.21 -9.64
N THR A 428 -14.14 -10.86 -8.48
CA THR A 428 -13.14 -11.90 -8.20
C THR A 428 -13.64 -13.33 -8.44
N ARG A 429 -14.84 -13.50 -9.01
CA ARG A 429 -15.42 -14.81 -9.28
C ARG A 429 -14.53 -15.68 -10.17
N GLU A 430 -14.00 -15.09 -11.24
CA GLU A 430 -13.14 -15.77 -12.20
C GLU A 430 -11.85 -16.32 -11.54
N GLU A 431 -11.28 -15.61 -10.55
CA GLU A 431 -10.13 -16.11 -9.78
C GLU A 431 -10.47 -17.43 -9.08
N ARG A 432 -11.66 -17.53 -8.46
CA ARG A 432 -12.12 -18.71 -7.75
C ARG A 432 -12.41 -19.87 -8.72
N GLU A 433 -13.05 -19.57 -9.84
CA GLU A 433 -13.37 -20.58 -10.87
C GLU A 433 -12.11 -21.19 -11.47
N LYS A 434 -11.13 -20.35 -11.90
CA LYS A 434 -9.84 -20.79 -12.44
C LYS A 434 -9.02 -21.64 -11.45
N ALA A 435 -9.13 -21.36 -10.15
CA ALA A 435 -8.44 -22.10 -9.10
C ALA A 435 -9.17 -23.36 -8.63
N GLY A 436 -10.37 -23.66 -9.19
CA GLY A 436 -11.18 -24.80 -8.82
C GLY A 436 -11.75 -24.72 -7.40
N VAL A 437 -12.02 -23.50 -6.91
CA VAL A 437 -12.66 -23.29 -5.62
C VAL A 437 -14.10 -23.80 -5.69
N ARG A 438 -14.47 -24.71 -4.78
CA ARG A 438 -15.81 -25.29 -4.74
C ARG A 438 -16.73 -24.53 -3.79
N GLN A 439 -18.03 -24.67 -4.01
CA GLN A 439 -19.03 -24.25 -3.05
C GLN A 439 -19.25 -25.32 -1.97
N GLY A 440 -19.70 -24.91 -0.80
CA GLY A 440 -20.03 -25.82 0.30
C GLY A 440 -19.31 -25.49 1.60
N ARG A 441 -19.09 -26.51 2.43
CA ARG A 441 -18.38 -26.36 3.71
C ARG A 441 -16.95 -26.90 3.59
N PRO A 442 -15.96 -26.26 4.26
CA PRO A 442 -14.62 -26.82 4.35
C PRO A 442 -14.63 -28.11 5.20
N SER A 443 -13.61 -28.94 4.99
CA SER A 443 -13.44 -30.21 5.73
C SER A 443 -12.61 -30.08 7.02
N ILE A 444 -12.30 -28.83 7.43
CA ILE A 444 -11.53 -28.49 8.63
C ILE A 444 -12.41 -28.09 9.81
#